data_1bd6cf09133ab12adae7471ff38680c4
#
_entry.id   1bd6cf09133ab12adae7471ff38680c4
#
_cell.length_a   1.000
_cell.length_b   1.000
_cell.length_c   1.000
_cell.angle_alpha   90.00
_cell.angle_beta   90.00
_cell.angle_gamma   90.00
#
_symmetry.space_group_name_H-M   'P 1'
#
loop_
_entity.id
_entity.type
_entity.pdbx_description
1 polymer ?
#
loop_
_entity_poly.entity_id
_entity_poly.type
_entity_poly.pdbx_seq_one_letter_code
_entity_poly.pdbx_strand_id
1 'polypeptide(L)'
;MKDKLKDKMKKLYLPQPDEKTGIIPQFDGYFDLKEIDLSVYKNASVVGTIFHDYSGEDVQKMQAGKQADIVELLYQMEDITTPDNKAKNYVYYEARTLHDSSLSKAIHSITACDLGMEKEAYEMFMSAALTDLGQEMKSSDAGIHS
;
A
#
# COMPACT_ATOMS: atom_id res chain seq x y z
N MET A 1 -32.10 13.58 7.15
CA MET A 1 -30.70 13.49 6.64
C MET A 1 -29.86 12.50 7.46
N LYS A 2 -29.84 12.59 8.79
CA LYS A 2 -29.11 11.66 9.68
C LYS A 2 -29.49 10.18 9.50
N ASP A 3 -30.79 9.87 9.32
CA ASP A 3 -31.22 8.47 9.20
C ASP A 3 -30.81 7.83 7.87
N LYS A 4 -30.84 8.61 6.77
CA LYS A 4 -30.32 8.15 5.47
C LYS A 4 -28.80 7.88 5.52
N LEU A 5 -28.04 8.64 6.30
CA LEU A 5 -26.60 8.40 6.51
C LEU A 5 -26.38 7.11 7.30
N LYS A 6 -27.12 6.92 8.40
CA LYS A 6 -27.05 5.70 9.22
C LYS A 6 -27.40 4.44 8.40
N ASP A 7 -28.41 4.53 7.54
CA ASP A 7 -28.78 3.42 6.66
C ASP A 7 -27.70 3.11 5.61
N LYS A 8 -27.04 4.13 5.07
CA LYS A 8 -25.90 3.93 4.17
C LYS A 8 -24.70 3.33 4.89
N MET A 9 -24.38 3.83 6.09
CA MET A 9 -23.27 3.27 6.90
C MET A 9 -23.44 1.79 7.20
N LYS A 10 -24.69 1.32 7.48
CA LYS A 10 -24.97 -0.10 7.69
C LYS A 10 -24.78 -0.98 6.44
N LYS A 11 -24.75 -0.37 5.25
CA LYS A 11 -24.59 -1.07 3.98
C LYS A 11 -23.16 -0.99 3.44
N LEU A 12 -22.28 -0.23 4.10
CA LEU A 12 -20.87 -0.18 3.73
C LEU A 12 -20.20 -1.49 4.13
N TYR A 13 -19.50 -2.10 3.20
CA TYR A 13 -18.60 -3.18 3.52
C TYR A 13 -17.38 -2.57 4.23
N LEU A 14 -17.14 -3.00 5.45
CA LEU A 14 -15.95 -2.68 6.21
C LEU A 14 -15.13 -3.95 6.34
N PRO A 15 -13.99 -4.05 5.65
CA PRO A 15 -13.12 -5.21 5.76
C PRO A 15 -12.76 -5.48 7.22
N GLN A 16 -12.90 -6.73 7.63
CA GLN A 16 -12.49 -7.19 8.95
C GLN A 16 -11.20 -8.00 8.82
N PRO A 17 -10.33 -7.98 9.83
CA PRO A 17 -9.16 -8.84 9.84
C PRO A 17 -9.57 -10.30 9.69
N ASP A 18 -8.88 -11.04 8.84
CA ASP A 18 -9.03 -12.49 8.74
C ASP A 18 -8.72 -13.16 10.08
N GLU A 19 -9.56 -14.05 10.55
CA GLU A 19 -9.47 -14.65 11.89
C GLU A 19 -8.18 -15.45 12.13
N LYS A 20 -7.57 -15.98 11.07
CA LYS A 20 -6.37 -16.82 11.18
C LYS A 20 -5.09 -16.02 11.04
N THR A 21 -5.07 -15.07 10.12
CA THR A 21 -3.87 -14.32 9.74
C THR A 21 -3.81 -12.94 10.40
N GLY A 22 -4.96 -12.34 10.73
CA GLY A 22 -5.08 -10.95 11.17
C GLY A 22 -4.92 -9.93 10.02
N ILE A 23 -4.84 -10.39 8.78
CA ILE A 23 -4.71 -9.51 7.62
C ILE A 23 -6.08 -8.94 7.25
N ILE A 24 -6.15 -7.63 7.04
CA ILE A 24 -7.34 -6.92 6.59
C ILE A 24 -7.36 -6.96 5.06
N PRO A 25 -8.36 -7.55 4.39
CA PRO A 25 -8.43 -7.52 2.93
C PRO A 25 -8.77 -6.11 2.43
N GLN A 26 -8.22 -5.70 1.29
CA GLN A 26 -8.54 -4.40 0.68
C GLN A 26 -10.01 -4.30 0.26
N PHE A 27 -10.60 -5.42 -0.15
CA PHE A 27 -11.99 -5.53 -0.59
C PHE A 27 -12.45 -6.98 -0.48
N ASP A 28 -13.75 -7.20 -0.66
CA ASP A 28 -14.34 -8.53 -0.68
C ASP A 28 -13.77 -9.36 -1.84
N GLY A 29 -13.28 -10.57 -1.53
CA GLY A 29 -12.60 -11.44 -2.52
C GLY A 29 -11.12 -11.13 -2.76
N TYR A 30 -10.49 -10.21 -2.00
CA TYR A 30 -9.08 -9.87 -2.19
C TYR A 30 -8.13 -11.08 -2.10
N PHE A 31 -8.41 -12.02 -1.18
CA PHE A 31 -7.58 -13.21 -1.01
C PHE A 31 -7.76 -14.28 -2.10
N ASP A 32 -8.77 -14.14 -2.96
CA ASP A 32 -8.96 -14.99 -4.14
C ASP A 32 -8.08 -14.57 -5.32
N LEU A 33 -7.45 -13.39 -5.22
CA LEU A 33 -6.54 -12.89 -6.24
C LEU A 33 -5.23 -13.67 -6.23
N LYS A 34 -4.61 -13.77 -7.40
CA LYS A 34 -3.33 -14.44 -7.59
C LYS A 34 -2.21 -13.73 -6.83
N GLU A 35 -1.46 -14.45 -6.01
CA GLU A 35 -0.20 -13.96 -5.46
C GLU A 35 0.90 -13.90 -6.52
N ILE A 36 1.75 -12.89 -6.42
CA ILE A 36 2.87 -12.65 -7.32
C ILE A 36 4.05 -12.08 -6.54
N ASP A 37 5.25 -12.48 -6.90
CA ASP A 37 6.47 -11.85 -6.40
C ASP A 37 6.70 -10.52 -7.12
N LEU A 38 6.63 -9.43 -6.38
CA LEU A 38 6.83 -8.07 -6.90
C LEU A 38 8.28 -7.57 -6.78
N SER A 39 9.19 -8.36 -6.24
CA SER A 39 10.56 -7.92 -5.93
C SER A 39 11.30 -7.32 -7.13
N VAL A 40 11.10 -7.89 -8.32
CA VAL A 40 11.71 -7.40 -9.58
C VAL A 40 11.16 -6.03 -9.99
N TYR A 41 9.85 -5.82 -9.82
CA TYR A 41 9.18 -4.59 -10.24
C TYR A 41 9.36 -3.45 -9.22
N LYS A 42 9.35 -3.75 -7.92
CA LYS A 42 9.57 -2.77 -6.84
C LYS A 42 10.93 -2.08 -6.96
N ASN A 43 11.96 -2.82 -7.35
CA ASN A 43 13.34 -2.34 -7.45
C ASN A 43 13.68 -1.69 -8.80
N ALA A 44 12.71 -1.61 -9.71
CA ALA A 44 12.90 -0.94 -10.98
C ALA A 44 13.01 0.59 -10.80
N SER A 45 13.87 1.23 -11.59
CA SER A 45 14.05 2.69 -11.58
C SER A 45 12.88 3.46 -12.23
N VAL A 46 12.03 2.75 -12.98
CA VAL A 46 10.91 3.33 -13.72
C VAL A 46 9.59 2.76 -13.19
N VAL A 47 8.56 3.60 -13.09
CA VAL A 47 7.20 3.17 -12.72
C VAL A 47 6.56 2.32 -13.82
N GLY A 48 5.63 1.44 -13.42
CA GLY A 48 4.82 0.67 -14.37
C GLY A 48 5.54 -0.48 -15.07
N THR A 49 6.72 -0.89 -14.60
CA THR A 49 7.49 -1.99 -15.21
C THR A 49 6.75 -3.31 -15.22
N ILE A 50 5.81 -3.53 -14.31
CA ILE A 50 4.94 -4.72 -14.29
C ILE A 50 4.14 -4.87 -15.60
N PHE A 51 3.82 -3.77 -16.28
CA PHE A 51 3.07 -3.78 -17.54
C PHE A 51 3.90 -4.21 -18.75
N HIS A 52 5.21 -4.47 -18.58
CA HIS A 52 6.00 -5.13 -19.62
C HIS A 52 5.67 -6.62 -19.71
N ASP A 53 5.28 -7.24 -18.59
CA ASP A 53 5.04 -8.69 -18.50
C ASP A 53 3.56 -9.05 -18.41
N TYR A 54 2.71 -8.12 -17.93
CA TYR A 54 1.29 -8.37 -17.68
C TYR A 54 0.41 -7.25 -18.27
N SER A 55 -0.75 -7.63 -18.76
CA SER A 55 -1.77 -6.66 -19.13
C SER A 55 -2.39 -5.99 -17.90
N GLY A 56 -3.02 -4.82 -18.06
CA GLY A 56 -3.75 -4.18 -16.98
C GLY A 56 -4.87 -5.05 -16.39
N GLU A 57 -5.52 -5.88 -17.24
CA GLU A 57 -6.54 -6.83 -16.78
C GLU A 57 -5.94 -7.97 -15.94
N ASP A 58 -4.73 -8.42 -16.26
CA ASP A 58 -4.06 -9.44 -15.47
C ASP A 58 -3.61 -8.90 -14.12
N VAL A 59 -3.06 -7.67 -14.08
CA VAL A 59 -2.65 -7.02 -12.84
C VAL A 59 -3.83 -6.83 -11.89
N GLN A 60 -5.03 -6.52 -12.40
CA GLN A 60 -6.25 -6.42 -11.57
C GLN A 60 -6.68 -7.75 -10.92
N LYS A 61 -6.18 -8.88 -11.41
CA LYS A 61 -6.43 -10.22 -10.86
C LYS A 61 -5.33 -10.68 -9.91
N MET A 62 -4.40 -9.79 -9.55
CA MET A 62 -3.25 -10.08 -8.69
C MET A 62 -3.30 -9.28 -7.40
N GLN A 63 -2.67 -9.82 -6.37
CA GLN A 63 -2.42 -9.09 -5.12
C GLN A 63 -1.22 -8.14 -5.33
N ALA A 64 -1.42 -7.13 -6.15
CA ALA A 64 -0.43 -6.13 -6.50
C ALA A 64 -1.06 -4.73 -6.44
N GLY A 65 -0.58 -3.90 -5.54
CA GLY A 65 -1.04 -2.53 -5.35
C GLY A 65 -0.05 -1.50 -5.90
N LYS A 66 -0.56 -0.42 -6.50
CA LYS A 66 0.25 0.73 -6.88
C LYS A 66 0.73 1.50 -5.64
N GLN A 67 -0.09 1.54 -4.60
CA GLN A 67 0.08 2.31 -3.37
C GLN A 67 -0.54 1.58 -2.18
N ALA A 68 -0.37 2.15 -1.00
CA ALA A 68 -0.56 1.50 0.29
C ALA A 68 -1.94 1.76 0.91
N ASP A 69 -3.04 1.29 0.31
CA ASP A 69 -4.39 1.60 0.80
C ASP A 69 -4.64 1.13 2.25
N ILE A 70 -4.29 -0.11 2.57
CA ILE A 70 -4.47 -0.63 3.94
C ILE A 70 -3.44 -0.02 4.91
N VAL A 71 -2.20 0.20 4.48
CA VAL A 71 -1.20 0.84 5.34
C VAL A 71 -1.60 2.27 5.69
N GLU A 72 -2.17 3.01 4.72
CA GLU A 72 -2.74 4.34 4.96
C GLU A 72 -3.95 4.29 5.90
N LEU A 73 -4.85 3.33 5.74
CA LEU A 73 -5.97 3.13 6.65
C LEU A 73 -5.50 2.94 8.10
N LEU A 74 -4.48 2.09 8.31
CA LEU A 74 -3.92 1.81 9.63
C LEU A 74 -3.15 3.00 10.23
N TYR A 75 -2.64 3.89 9.41
CA TYR A 75 -2.07 5.15 9.84
C TYR A 75 -3.14 6.15 10.26
N GLN A 76 -4.21 6.31 9.48
CA GLN A 76 -5.25 7.30 9.75
C GLN A 76 -6.24 6.87 10.85
N MET A 77 -6.41 5.57 11.05
CA MET A 77 -7.37 5.00 11.99
C MET A 77 -6.67 4.03 12.96
N GLU A 78 -5.84 4.57 13.83
CA GLU A 78 -5.00 3.78 14.75
C GLU A 78 -5.81 2.85 15.67
N ASP A 79 -7.04 3.23 16.02
CA ASP A 79 -7.89 2.50 16.95
C ASP A 79 -8.59 1.26 16.34
N ILE A 80 -8.48 1.04 15.03
CA ILE A 80 -9.20 -0.08 14.37
C ILE A 80 -8.50 -1.42 14.48
N THR A 81 -7.26 -1.44 14.96
CA THR A 81 -6.47 -2.66 15.06
C THR A 81 -5.48 -2.64 16.24
N THR A 82 -4.93 -3.79 16.57
CA THR A 82 -3.87 -3.90 17.56
C THR A 82 -2.50 -3.61 16.93
N PRO A 83 -1.47 -3.22 17.73
CA PRO A 83 -0.11 -3.04 17.22
C PRO A 83 0.44 -4.28 16.49
N ASP A 84 0.16 -5.48 17.00
CA ASP A 84 0.56 -6.75 16.39
C ASP A 84 -0.08 -6.94 15.01
N ASN A 85 -1.38 -6.66 14.88
CA ASN A 85 -2.05 -6.74 13.60
C ASN A 85 -1.61 -5.61 12.65
N LYS A 86 -1.31 -4.41 13.15
CA LYS A 86 -0.70 -3.33 12.35
C LYS A 86 0.60 -3.80 11.72
N ALA A 87 1.49 -4.43 12.51
CA ALA A 87 2.76 -4.96 12.03
C ALA A 87 2.59 -6.05 10.97
N LYS A 88 1.67 -7.01 11.19
CA LYS A 88 1.38 -8.07 10.23
C LYS A 88 0.86 -7.52 8.90
N ASN A 89 -0.08 -6.57 8.96
CA ASN A 89 -0.62 -5.94 7.77
C ASN A 89 0.43 -5.12 7.03
N TYR A 90 1.28 -4.38 7.75
CA TYR A 90 2.38 -3.65 7.14
C TYR A 90 3.28 -4.57 6.33
N VAL A 91 3.81 -5.63 6.93
CA VAL A 91 4.70 -6.59 6.25
C VAL A 91 3.99 -7.25 5.05
N TYR A 92 2.73 -7.62 5.21
CA TYR A 92 1.95 -8.25 4.16
C TYR A 92 1.76 -7.33 2.94
N TYR A 93 1.36 -6.08 3.17
CA TYR A 93 1.08 -5.13 2.10
C TYR A 93 2.34 -4.48 1.53
N GLU A 94 3.40 -4.32 2.34
CA GLU A 94 4.70 -3.87 1.84
C GLU A 94 5.22 -4.80 0.73
N ALA A 95 5.15 -6.10 0.93
CA ALA A 95 5.56 -7.08 -0.08
C ALA A 95 4.71 -7.03 -1.37
N ARG A 96 3.50 -6.48 -1.30
CA ARG A 96 2.51 -6.41 -2.39
C ARG A 96 2.29 -5.02 -2.96
N THR A 97 3.12 -4.05 -2.58
CA THR A 97 3.05 -2.67 -3.06
C THR A 97 4.21 -2.35 -3.99
N LEU A 98 3.90 -1.88 -5.20
CA LEU A 98 4.89 -1.49 -6.23
C LEU A 98 5.59 -0.17 -5.93
N HIS A 99 4.99 0.67 -5.10
CA HIS A 99 5.43 2.05 -4.85
C HIS A 99 5.56 2.91 -6.13
N ASP A 100 4.65 2.70 -7.06
CA ASP A 100 4.57 3.47 -8.30
C ASP A 100 3.81 4.81 -8.12
N SER A 101 3.34 5.09 -6.90
CA SER A 101 2.74 6.37 -6.50
C SER A 101 3.71 7.13 -5.60
N SER A 102 3.89 8.43 -5.84
CA SER A 102 4.68 9.31 -4.98
C SER A 102 4.16 9.37 -3.53
N LEU A 103 2.87 9.12 -3.33
CA LEU A 103 2.22 9.12 -2.01
C LEU A 103 2.56 7.88 -1.17
N SER A 104 2.93 6.76 -1.81
CA SER A 104 3.02 5.47 -1.15
C SER A 104 4.15 5.40 -0.12
N LYS A 105 5.35 5.82 -0.50
CA LYS A 105 6.56 5.67 0.32
C LYS A 105 6.52 6.50 1.60
N ALA A 106 5.91 7.68 1.58
CA ALA A 106 5.78 8.53 2.75
C ALA A 106 4.96 7.84 3.86
N ILE A 107 3.81 7.27 3.51
CA ILE A 107 2.95 6.53 4.46
C ILE A 107 3.63 5.27 4.97
N HIS A 108 4.31 4.53 4.09
CA HIS A 108 5.09 3.36 4.52
C HIS A 108 6.22 3.74 5.47
N SER A 109 6.94 4.85 5.22
CA SER A 109 7.97 5.36 6.11
C SER A 109 7.43 5.67 7.52
N ILE A 110 6.31 6.39 7.61
CA ILE A 110 5.67 6.74 8.87
C ILE A 110 5.27 5.46 9.64
N THR A 111 4.60 4.54 8.95
CA THR A 111 4.13 3.29 9.57
C THR A 111 5.29 2.40 10.00
N ALA A 112 6.36 2.30 9.21
CA ALA A 112 7.58 1.59 9.60
C ALA A 112 8.24 2.20 10.83
N CYS A 113 8.25 3.55 10.94
CA CYS A 113 8.76 4.25 12.11
C CYS A 113 7.94 3.90 13.37
N ASP A 114 6.61 3.91 13.30
CA ASP A 114 5.72 3.51 14.39
C ASP A 114 5.95 2.07 14.85
N LEU A 115 6.36 1.20 13.93
CA LEU A 115 6.67 -0.20 14.20
C LEU A 115 8.10 -0.45 14.67
N GLY A 116 8.94 0.60 14.80
CA GLY A 116 10.34 0.49 15.21
C GLY A 116 11.27 -0.09 14.13
N MET A 117 10.85 -0.10 12.86
CA MET A 117 11.62 -0.57 11.70
C MET A 117 12.49 0.57 11.15
N GLU A 118 13.42 1.07 11.96
CA GLU A 118 14.15 2.32 11.73
C GLU A 118 14.87 2.38 10.37
N LYS A 119 15.53 1.29 9.97
CA LYS A 119 16.25 1.23 8.68
C LYS A 119 15.30 1.39 7.51
N GLU A 120 14.23 0.63 7.49
CA GLU A 120 13.22 0.64 6.43
C GLU A 120 12.49 1.98 6.39
N ALA A 121 12.12 2.52 7.55
CA ALA A 121 11.53 3.85 7.68
C ALA A 121 12.42 4.93 7.04
N TYR A 122 13.72 4.91 7.34
CA TYR A 122 14.68 5.85 6.77
C TYR A 122 14.83 5.68 5.25
N GLU A 123 14.96 4.46 4.75
CA GLU A 123 15.08 4.18 3.31
C GLU A 123 13.84 4.65 2.54
N MET A 124 12.64 4.40 3.06
CA MET A 124 11.39 4.88 2.49
C MET A 124 11.26 6.41 2.55
N PHE A 125 11.66 7.02 3.68
CA PHE A 125 11.69 8.48 3.84
C PHE A 125 12.60 9.12 2.80
N MET A 126 13.84 8.66 2.68
CA MET A 126 14.81 9.20 1.71
C MET A 126 14.30 9.04 0.27
N SER A 127 13.71 7.88 -0.04
CA SER A 127 13.14 7.65 -1.35
C SER A 127 11.94 8.56 -1.65
N ALA A 128 11.09 8.86 -0.66
CA ALA A 128 9.99 9.81 -0.81
C ALA A 128 10.50 11.26 -0.95
N ALA A 129 11.44 11.67 -0.08
CA ALA A 129 11.99 13.02 -0.06
C ALA A 129 12.81 13.39 -1.32
N LEU A 130 13.43 12.38 -1.96
CA LEU A 130 14.22 12.56 -3.16
C LEU A 130 13.43 12.32 -4.46
N THR A 131 12.14 12.04 -4.38
CA THR A 131 11.27 11.99 -5.56
C THR A 131 11.40 13.30 -6.33
N ASP A 132 11.61 13.21 -7.64
CA ASP A 132 11.88 14.34 -8.57
C ASP A 132 13.22 15.09 -8.37
N LEU A 133 14.01 14.74 -7.36
CA LEU A 133 15.33 15.33 -7.14
C LEU A 133 16.48 14.44 -7.60
N GLY A 134 16.22 13.17 -7.89
CA GLY A 134 17.22 12.20 -8.30
C GLY A 134 16.75 11.31 -9.45
N GLN A 135 17.69 10.90 -10.31
CA GLN A 135 17.37 10.08 -11.50
C GLN A 135 16.91 8.66 -11.17
N GLU A 136 17.23 8.15 -9.98
CA GLU A 136 16.97 6.75 -9.58
C GLU A 136 15.70 6.56 -8.75
N MET A 137 14.90 7.61 -8.51
CA MET A 137 13.81 7.60 -7.56
C MET A 137 12.40 7.54 -8.20
N LYS A 138 12.29 6.89 -9.36
CA LYS A 138 11.03 6.84 -10.13
C LYS A 138 10.50 8.24 -10.46
N SER A 139 11.41 9.19 -10.64
CA SER A 139 11.12 10.57 -11.02
C SER A 139 10.56 10.66 -12.44
N SER A 140 9.88 11.75 -12.75
CA SER A 140 9.26 12.00 -14.04
C SER A 140 9.74 13.33 -14.62
N ASP A 141 9.90 13.39 -15.94
CA ASP A 141 10.20 14.63 -16.68
C ASP A 141 8.96 15.54 -16.84
N ALA A 142 7.79 15.06 -16.42
CA ALA A 142 6.51 15.74 -16.63
C ALA A 142 6.21 16.84 -15.59
N GLY A 143 7.02 16.99 -14.57
CA GLY A 143 6.86 17.97 -13.49
C GLY A 143 7.25 17.42 -12.12
N ILE A 144 7.08 18.25 -11.12
CA ILE A 144 7.37 17.92 -9.71
C ILE A 144 6.10 17.37 -9.07
N HIS A 145 6.20 16.25 -8.37
CA HIS A 145 5.13 15.72 -7.53
C HIS A 145 5.00 16.60 -6.26
N SER A 146 3.82 17.05 -5.97
CA SER A 146 3.53 17.90 -4.80
C SER A 146 2.69 17.19 -3.77
#